data_491d75286061842d847d19371daa1f84
#
_entry.id   491d75286061842d847d19371daa1f84
#
_cell.length_a   1.000
_cell.length_b   1.000
_cell.length_c   1.000
_cell.angle_alpha   90.00
_cell.angle_beta   90.00
_cell.angle_gamma   90.00
#
_symmetry.space_group_name_H-M   'P 1'
#
loop_
_entity.id
_entity.type
_entity.pdbx_description
1 polymer ?
#
loop_
_entity_poly.entity_id
_entity_poly.type
_entity_poly.pdbx_seq_one_letter_code
_entity_poly.pdbx_strand_id
1 'polypeptide(L)'
;MRESVIYQEILEEGLQEGREKGLQQGLQQGEATVVWRLLNRRLGKLPPEIHTQLENLPLNQLDNLTDILLDFTSIEELTGWLEKNKS
;
A
#
# COMPACT_ATOMS: atom_id res chain seq x y z
N MET A 1 -11.40 34.48 23.98
CA MET A 1 -10.55 34.68 22.81
C MET A 1 -9.43 33.68 22.71
N ARG A 2 -8.65 33.46 23.77
CA ARG A 2 -7.58 32.45 23.75
C ARG A 2 -8.10 31.04 23.51
N GLU A 3 -9.24 30.71 24.06
CA GLU A 3 -9.85 29.39 23.90
C GLU A 3 -10.24 29.12 22.43
N SER A 4 -10.72 30.12 21.71
CA SER A 4 -11.09 29.99 20.31
C SER A 4 -9.87 29.73 19.42
N VAL A 5 -8.73 30.37 19.71
CA VAL A 5 -7.49 30.19 18.97
C VAL A 5 -6.95 28.79 19.18
N ILE A 6 -6.94 28.30 20.42
CA ILE A 6 -6.48 26.95 20.75
C ILE A 6 -7.35 25.90 20.06
N TYR A 7 -8.67 26.11 20.05
CA TYR A 7 -9.60 25.20 19.41
C TYR A 7 -9.35 25.12 17.89
N GLN A 8 -9.11 26.26 17.25
CA GLN A 8 -8.79 26.29 15.83
C GLN A 8 -7.48 25.58 15.51
N GLU A 9 -6.45 25.76 16.33
CA GLU A 9 -5.18 25.06 16.16
C GLU A 9 -5.34 23.54 16.26
N ILE A 10 -6.09 23.05 17.24
CA ILE A 10 -6.37 21.63 17.41
C ILE A 10 -7.15 21.09 16.19
N LEU A 11 -8.12 21.86 15.71
CA LEU A 11 -8.90 21.47 14.55
C LEU A 11 -8.05 21.40 13.28
N GLU A 12 -7.17 22.38 13.07
CA GLU A 12 -6.25 22.40 11.93
C GLU A 12 -5.28 21.23 11.96
N GLU A 13 -4.72 20.91 13.13
CA GLU A 13 -3.85 19.75 13.29
C GLU A 13 -4.58 18.46 12.94
N GLY A 14 -5.82 18.29 13.43
CA GLY A 14 -6.63 17.13 13.12
C GLY A 14 -6.95 16.99 11.64
N LEU A 15 -7.26 18.10 10.97
CA LEU A 15 -7.53 18.11 9.54
C LEU A 15 -6.26 17.78 8.74
N GLN A 16 -5.12 18.30 9.15
CA GLN A 16 -3.85 18.03 8.50
C GLN A 16 -3.46 16.55 8.63
N GLU A 17 -3.59 15.98 9.83
CA GLU A 17 -3.34 14.56 10.05
C GLU A 17 -4.27 13.69 9.20
N GLY A 18 -5.55 14.06 9.11
CA GLY A 18 -6.51 13.36 8.28
C GLY A 18 -6.14 13.39 6.81
N ARG A 19 -5.65 14.53 6.31
CA ARG A 19 -5.19 14.65 4.92
C ARG A 19 -3.96 13.78 4.67
N GLU A 20 -3.01 13.79 5.58
CA GLU A 20 -1.79 12.99 5.47
C GLU A 20 -2.11 11.49 5.45
N LYS A 21 -2.97 11.05 6.35
CA LYS A 21 -3.41 9.65 6.40
C LYS A 21 -4.16 9.25 5.12
N GLY A 22 -5.06 10.11 4.65
CA GLY A 22 -5.80 9.86 3.42
C GLY A 22 -4.88 9.79 2.21
N LEU A 23 -3.87 10.67 2.15
CA LEU A 23 -2.88 10.67 1.08
C LEU A 23 -2.05 9.39 1.10
N GLN A 24 -1.58 8.96 2.28
CA GLN A 24 -0.82 7.72 2.43
C GLN A 24 -1.64 6.51 2.01
N GLN A 25 -2.90 6.45 2.40
CA GLN A 25 -3.80 5.36 2.00
C GLN A 25 -4.02 5.34 0.49
N GLY A 26 -4.20 6.52 -0.11
CA GLY A 26 -4.34 6.64 -1.55
C GLY A 26 -3.10 6.18 -2.31
N LEU A 27 -1.93 6.55 -1.82
CA LEU A 27 -0.65 6.11 -2.41
C LEU A 27 -0.49 4.60 -2.28
N GLN A 28 -0.81 4.03 -1.13
CA GLN A 28 -0.74 2.59 -0.89
C GLN A 28 -1.66 1.83 -1.84
N GLN A 29 -2.90 2.27 -1.96
CA GLN A 29 -3.87 1.62 -2.84
C GLN A 29 -3.46 1.74 -4.31
N GLY A 30 -2.98 2.91 -4.71
CA GLY A 30 -2.49 3.13 -6.06
C GLY A 30 -1.30 2.25 -6.40
N GLU A 31 -0.34 2.16 -5.50
CA GLU A 31 0.84 1.32 -5.69
C GLU A 31 0.47 -0.16 -5.72
N ALA A 32 -0.43 -0.60 -4.83
CA ALA A 32 -0.92 -1.98 -4.83
C ALA A 32 -1.60 -2.32 -6.16
N THR A 33 -2.37 -1.40 -6.72
CA THR A 33 -3.02 -1.59 -8.02
C THR A 33 -2.00 -1.73 -9.15
N VAL A 34 -0.98 -0.88 -9.16
CA VAL A 34 0.08 -0.94 -10.18
C VAL A 34 0.85 -2.25 -10.07
N VAL A 35 1.23 -2.63 -8.86
CA VAL A 35 1.95 -3.90 -8.61
C VAL A 35 1.09 -5.09 -9.06
N TRP A 36 -0.21 -5.08 -8.73
CA TRP A 36 -1.16 -6.10 -9.17
C TRP A 36 -1.17 -6.25 -10.70
N ARG A 37 -1.26 -5.13 -11.40
CA ARG A 37 -1.25 -5.12 -12.87
C ARG A 37 0.04 -5.69 -13.43
N LEU A 38 1.17 -5.26 -12.90
CA LEU A 38 2.49 -5.70 -13.37
C LEU A 38 2.69 -7.19 -13.12
N LEU A 39 2.27 -7.68 -11.94
CA LEU A 39 2.36 -9.10 -11.62
C LEU A 39 1.48 -9.95 -12.53
N ASN A 40 0.27 -9.50 -12.83
CA ASN A 40 -0.61 -10.19 -13.78
C ASN A 40 0.02 -10.27 -15.17
N ARG A 41 0.70 -9.23 -15.59
CA ARG A 41 1.40 -9.23 -16.88
C ARG A 41 2.61 -10.15 -16.89
N ARG A 42 3.32 -10.19 -15.77
CA ARG A 42 4.56 -10.99 -15.66
C ARG A 42 4.27 -12.46 -15.48
N LEU A 43 3.35 -12.81 -14.58
CA LEU A 43 3.10 -14.19 -14.17
C LEU A 43 1.80 -14.77 -14.74
N GLY A 44 1.00 -13.96 -15.42
CA GLY A 44 -0.31 -14.34 -15.91
C GLY A 44 -1.41 -14.03 -14.91
N LYS A 45 -2.59 -14.57 -15.13
CA LYS A 45 -3.75 -14.28 -14.30
C LYS A 45 -3.56 -14.81 -12.87
N LEU A 46 -3.56 -13.91 -11.90
CA LEU A 46 -3.37 -14.25 -10.50
C LEU A 46 -4.72 -14.41 -9.78
N PRO A 47 -4.77 -15.24 -8.71
CA PRO A 47 -5.99 -15.36 -7.89
C PRO A 47 -6.34 -14.03 -7.21
N PRO A 48 -7.64 -13.74 -6.98
CA PRO A 48 -8.05 -12.49 -6.32
C PRO A 48 -7.52 -12.34 -4.90
N GLU A 49 -7.20 -13.44 -4.21
CA GLU A 49 -6.62 -13.41 -2.86
C GLU A 49 -5.31 -12.64 -2.81
N ILE A 50 -4.53 -12.72 -3.88
CA ILE A 50 -3.25 -12.00 -3.98
C ILE A 50 -3.50 -10.50 -4.02
N HIS A 51 -4.54 -10.06 -4.73
CA HIS A 51 -4.90 -8.64 -4.77
C HIS A 51 -5.20 -8.11 -3.35
N THR A 52 -5.97 -8.86 -2.57
CA THR A 52 -6.29 -8.50 -1.19
C THR A 52 -5.03 -8.45 -0.33
N GLN A 53 -4.11 -9.40 -0.49
CA GLN A 53 -2.85 -9.42 0.24
C GLN A 53 -1.99 -8.20 -0.11
N LEU A 54 -1.96 -7.80 -1.37
CA LEU A 54 -1.22 -6.60 -1.81
C LEU A 54 -1.80 -5.34 -1.19
N GLU A 55 -3.12 -5.23 -1.14
CA GLU A 55 -3.79 -4.08 -0.53
C GLU A 55 -3.50 -3.94 0.97
N ASN A 56 -3.20 -5.05 1.64
CA ASN A 56 -2.90 -5.07 3.07
C ASN A 56 -1.41 -4.87 3.37
N LEU A 57 -0.55 -4.81 2.35
CA LEU A 57 0.87 -4.56 2.56
C LEU A 57 1.12 -3.07 2.82
N PRO A 58 1.99 -2.75 3.79
CA PRO A 58 2.40 -1.35 3.96
C PRO A 58 3.21 -0.86 2.77
N LEU A 59 3.29 0.46 2.63
CA LEU A 59 3.91 1.10 1.47
C LEU A 59 5.37 0.65 1.27
N ASN A 60 6.14 0.52 2.37
CA ASN A 60 7.53 0.08 2.29
C ASN A 60 7.66 -1.34 1.74
N GLN A 61 6.74 -2.23 2.05
CA GLN A 61 6.73 -3.59 1.51
C GLN A 61 6.33 -3.59 0.03
N LEU A 62 5.39 -2.74 -0.36
CA LEU A 62 5.02 -2.58 -1.77
C LEU A 62 6.19 -2.04 -2.58
N ASP A 63 6.95 -1.10 -2.03
CA ASP A 63 8.16 -0.59 -2.68
C ASP A 63 9.19 -1.71 -2.89
N ASN A 64 9.42 -2.52 -1.86
CA ASN A 64 10.33 -3.66 -1.97
C ASN A 64 9.86 -4.65 -3.04
N LEU A 65 8.57 -4.94 -3.07
CA LEU A 65 7.99 -5.84 -4.06
C LEU A 65 8.15 -5.27 -5.47
N THR A 66 7.96 -3.97 -5.63
CA THR A 66 8.15 -3.30 -6.92
C THR A 66 9.56 -3.52 -7.45
N ASP A 67 10.56 -3.47 -6.57
CA ASP A 67 11.97 -3.64 -6.96
C ASP A 67 12.28 -5.07 -7.42
N ILE A 68 11.57 -6.08 -6.89
CA ILE A 68 11.88 -7.49 -7.14
C ILE A 68 10.86 -8.21 -8.04
N LEU A 69 9.74 -7.56 -8.34
CA LEU A 69 8.64 -8.24 -9.06
C LEU A 69 9.05 -8.76 -10.44
N LEU A 70 9.98 -8.09 -11.11
CA LEU A 70 10.46 -8.51 -12.42
C LEU A 70 11.37 -9.75 -12.35
N ASP A 71 11.88 -10.07 -11.17
CA ASP A 71 12.71 -11.26 -10.96
C ASP A 71 11.87 -12.52 -10.74
N PHE A 72 10.58 -12.37 -10.47
CA PHE A 72 9.69 -13.54 -10.31
C PHE A 72 9.44 -14.21 -11.65
N THR A 73 9.55 -15.54 -11.65
CA THR A 73 9.28 -16.37 -12.82
C THR A 73 8.07 -17.27 -12.62
N SER A 74 7.54 -17.35 -11.39
CA SER A 74 6.40 -18.21 -11.07
C SER A 74 5.54 -17.58 -9.97
N ILE A 75 4.29 -18.02 -9.91
CA ILE A 75 3.35 -17.60 -8.86
C ILE A 75 3.85 -18.05 -7.49
N GLU A 76 4.50 -19.20 -7.42
CA GLU A 76 5.03 -19.77 -6.17
C GLU A 76 6.08 -18.85 -5.55
N GLU A 77 6.92 -18.23 -6.36
CA GLU A 77 7.91 -17.26 -5.86
C GLU A 77 7.21 -16.07 -5.23
N LEU A 78 6.15 -15.56 -5.84
CA LEU A 78 5.36 -14.47 -5.31
C LEU A 78 4.66 -14.85 -4.00
N THR A 79 4.01 -16.00 -3.97
CA THR A 79 3.32 -16.45 -2.76
C THR A 79 4.29 -16.70 -1.62
N GLY A 80 5.47 -17.24 -1.92
CA GLY A 80 6.54 -17.41 -0.94
C GLY A 80 7.00 -16.10 -0.34
N TRP A 81 7.18 -15.09 -1.18
CA TRP A 81 7.55 -13.75 -0.72
C TRP A 81 6.47 -13.14 0.17
N LEU A 82 5.20 -13.28 -0.24
CA LEU A 82 4.08 -12.76 0.54
C LEU A 82 3.97 -13.43 1.91
N GLU A 83 4.20 -14.73 1.98
CA GLU A 83 4.22 -15.46 3.25
C GLU A 83 5.30 -14.94 4.20
N LYS A 84 6.50 -14.69 3.68
CA LYS A 84 7.60 -14.16 4.48
C LYS A 84 7.36 -12.75 4.98
N ASN A 85 6.64 -11.93 4.21
CA ASN A 85 6.41 -10.53 4.53
C ASN A 85 5.01 -10.27 5.09
N LYS A 86 4.31 -11.31 5.43
CA LYS A 86 3.01 -11.24 6.07
C LYS A 86 3.19 -10.74 7.52
N SER A 87 2.55 -9.64 7.83
CA SER A 87 2.63 -9.05 9.17
C SER A 87 1.72 -9.75 10.16
#